data_0e0563fe962cf46bb672e54deaa2a9e1
#
_entry.id   0e0563fe962cf46bb672e54deaa2a9e1
#
_cell.length_a   1.000
_cell.length_b   1.000
_cell.length_c   1.000
_cell.angle_alpha   90.00
_cell.angle_beta   90.00
_cell.angle_gamma   90.00
#
_symmetry.space_group_name_H-M   'P 1'
#
loop_
_entity.id
_entity.type
_entity.pdbx_description
1 polymer ?
#
loop_
_entity_poly.entity_id
_entity_poly.type
_entity_poly.pdbx_seq_one_letter_code
_entity_poly.pdbx_strand_id
1 'polypeptide(L)'
;ALVAAYEGFMCNVVGRNHDGGGPSIYTPLKLILNECGDDVLAAGANSGDNTFGIMLNQLYYDAEAEVPKHMYTGLYHSVYTCNLVLDHFADATTAVQKRCAAEARVLRAYDYFLLANLWGTPPLVTHVLDASALPFNCDKDPEHPMDHQQLIEWIAQECENAANDLDERKSKDDKDGAVKVTKGFAYR
;
A
#
# COMPACT_ATOMS: atom_id res chain seq x y z
N ALA A 1 -4.07 15.73 -6.19
CA ALA A 1 -4.63 14.44 -5.78
C ALA A 1 -3.67 13.28 -6.12
N LEU A 2 -3.37 12.99 -7.40
CA LEU A 2 -2.51 11.84 -7.77
C LEU A 2 -1.11 11.88 -7.12
N VAL A 3 -0.48 13.05 -7.01
CA VAL A 3 0.81 13.21 -6.31
C VAL A 3 0.72 12.75 -4.85
N ALA A 4 -0.40 13.01 -4.17
CA ALA A 4 -0.62 12.56 -2.80
C ALA A 4 -0.74 11.01 -2.70
N ALA A 5 -1.34 10.35 -3.71
CA ALA A 5 -1.38 8.89 -3.77
C ALA A 5 0.02 8.28 -3.93
N TYR A 6 0.85 8.86 -4.80
CA TYR A 6 2.27 8.47 -4.91
C TYR A 6 3.06 8.74 -3.63
N GLU A 7 2.80 9.86 -2.96
CA GLU A 7 3.43 10.19 -1.67
C GLU A 7 3.10 9.12 -0.62
N GLY A 8 1.82 8.75 -0.47
CA GLY A 8 1.38 7.68 0.44
C GLY A 8 2.09 6.35 0.15
N PHE A 9 2.11 5.95 -1.11
CA PHE A 9 2.82 4.75 -1.56
C PHE A 9 4.33 4.82 -1.22
N MET A 10 4.99 5.94 -1.52
CA MET A 10 6.42 6.10 -1.26
C MET A 10 6.76 6.09 0.23
N CYS A 11 5.88 6.62 1.08
CA CYS A 11 6.06 6.58 2.53
C CYS A 11 6.07 5.15 3.06
N ASN A 12 5.20 4.29 2.54
CA ASN A 12 5.08 2.91 3.00
C ASN A 12 6.12 1.95 2.40
N VAL A 13 6.40 2.09 1.10
CA VAL A 13 7.25 1.15 0.36
C VAL A 13 8.72 1.59 0.37
N VAL A 14 9.00 2.87 0.27
CA VAL A 14 10.37 3.42 0.19
C VAL A 14 10.84 3.99 1.52
N GLY A 15 9.93 4.22 2.48
CA GLY A 15 10.27 4.69 3.81
C GLY A 15 10.55 6.18 3.87
N ARG A 16 9.72 6.99 3.22
CA ARG A 16 9.70 8.44 3.45
C ARG A 16 8.78 8.77 4.62
N ASN A 17 9.13 9.76 5.40
CA ASN A 17 8.24 10.28 6.44
C ASN A 17 7.11 11.10 5.79
N HIS A 18 5.89 11.00 6.31
CA HIS A 18 4.73 11.77 5.84
C HIS A 18 4.88 13.28 6.03
N ASP A 19 5.74 13.72 6.91
CA ASP A 19 6.05 15.13 7.19
C ASP A 19 7.07 15.76 6.23
N GLY A 20 7.46 15.06 5.16
CA GLY A 20 8.45 15.52 4.19
C GLY A 20 9.90 15.41 4.68
N GLY A 21 10.14 14.82 5.83
CA GLY A 21 11.47 14.42 6.29
C GLY A 21 12.11 13.43 5.31
N GLY A 22 13.43 13.34 5.33
CA GLY A 22 14.20 12.41 4.50
C GLY A 22 13.76 10.95 4.66
N PRO A 23 14.42 10.00 3.98
CA PRO A 23 14.07 8.59 4.09
C PRO A 23 14.15 8.15 5.55
N SER A 24 13.07 7.54 6.04
CA SER A 24 13.06 6.96 7.37
C SER A 24 14.01 5.77 7.42
N ILE A 25 14.87 5.73 8.43
CA ILE A 25 15.68 4.55 8.73
C ILE A 25 14.78 3.38 9.19
N TYR A 26 13.58 3.68 9.65
CA TYR A 26 12.56 2.74 10.09
C TYR A 26 11.48 2.59 9.02
N THR A 27 11.82 1.95 7.90
CA THR A 27 10.80 1.59 6.90
C THR A 27 10.07 0.34 7.39
N PRO A 28 8.81 0.42 7.82
CA PRO A 28 8.11 -0.72 8.41
C PRO A 28 8.13 -1.96 7.51
N LEU A 29 7.94 -1.78 6.21
CA LEU A 29 7.97 -2.88 5.25
C LEU A 29 9.33 -3.59 5.21
N LYS A 30 10.46 -2.83 5.20
CA LYS A 30 11.80 -3.43 5.23
C LYS A 30 12.05 -4.18 6.52
N LEU A 31 11.64 -3.62 7.66
CA LEU A 31 11.77 -4.26 8.96
C LEU A 31 11.00 -5.58 8.99
N ILE A 32 9.71 -5.57 8.61
CA ILE A 32 8.88 -6.77 8.60
C ILE A 32 9.44 -7.83 7.65
N LEU A 33 9.81 -7.46 6.43
CA LEU A 33 10.27 -8.43 5.42
C LEU A 33 11.67 -8.99 5.69
N ASN A 34 12.55 -8.25 6.36
CA ASN A 34 13.92 -8.70 6.56
C ASN A 34 14.17 -9.16 8.00
N GLU A 35 13.68 -8.43 9.00
CA GLU A 35 14.00 -8.72 10.41
C GLU A 35 13.15 -9.85 11.00
N CYS A 36 12.05 -10.24 10.35
CA CYS A 36 11.32 -11.46 10.72
C CYS A 36 11.95 -12.73 10.13
N GLY A 37 12.99 -12.61 9.30
CA GLY A 37 13.74 -13.75 8.76
C GLY A 37 14.89 -14.16 9.68
N ASP A 38 15.53 -15.28 9.35
CA ASP A 38 16.64 -15.85 10.10
C ASP A 38 18.03 -15.44 9.58
N ASP A 39 18.10 -14.80 8.42
CA ASP A 39 19.31 -14.36 7.74
C ASP A 39 19.72 -12.92 8.03
N VAL A 40 18.88 -12.16 8.76
CA VAL A 40 19.15 -10.79 9.19
C VAL A 40 18.98 -10.68 10.70
N LEU A 41 19.99 -10.14 11.36
CA LEU A 41 19.93 -9.83 12.79
C LEU A 41 19.61 -8.34 12.97
N ALA A 42 18.54 -8.03 13.68
CA ALA A 42 18.25 -6.68 14.11
C ALA A 42 19.32 -6.19 15.07
N ALA A 43 20.02 -5.12 14.74
CA ALA A 43 21.10 -4.55 15.53
C ALA A 43 21.01 -3.03 15.54
N GLY A 44 21.65 -2.44 16.57
CA GLY A 44 21.85 -1.02 16.72
C GLY A 44 23.19 -0.74 17.38
N ALA A 45 23.48 0.53 17.67
CA ALA A 45 24.73 0.94 18.32
C ALA A 45 24.87 0.41 19.77
N ASN A 46 23.74 0.07 20.41
CA ASN A 46 23.65 -0.52 21.75
C ASN A 46 22.34 -1.28 21.92
N SER A 47 22.17 -1.98 23.03
CA SER A 47 20.99 -2.82 23.32
C SER A 47 19.66 -2.07 23.42
N GLY A 48 19.67 -0.75 23.53
CA GLY A 48 18.47 0.10 23.55
C GLY A 48 18.18 0.75 22.20
N ASP A 49 19.04 0.55 21.22
CA ASP A 49 18.90 1.06 19.87
C ASP A 49 18.11 0.03 19.03
N ASN A 50 17.15 0.47 18.24
CA ASN A 50 16.31 -0.40 17.41
C ASN A 50 15.58 -1.53 18.18
N THR A 51 15.00 -1.22 19.34
CA THR A 51 14.24 -2.21 20.14
C THR A 51 13.09 -2.86 19.35
N PHE A 52 12.45 -2.12 18.46
CA PHE A 52 11.35 -2.62 17.62
C PHE A 52 11.82 -3.67 16.60
N GLY A 53 12.99 -3.46 16.00
CA GLY A 53 13.59 -4.45 15.11
C GLY A 53 13.99 -5.72 15.86
N ILE A 54 14.53 -5.59 17.06
CA ILE A 54 14.86 -6.73 17.93
C ILE A 54 13.59 -7.54 18.28
N MET A 55 12.47 -6.88 18.61
CA MET A 55 11.21 -7.55 18.88
C MET A 55 10.67 -8.30 17.65
N LEU A 56 10.76 -7.70 16.45
CA LEU A 56 10.41 -8.36 15.21
C LEU A 56 11.28 -9.58 14.91
N ASN A 57 12.61 -9.44 15.08
CA ASN A 57 13.57 -10.52 14.86
C ASN A 57 13.36 -11.71 15.80
N GLN A 58 12.92 -11.43 17.03
CA GLN A 58 12.58 -12.46 18.02
C GLN A 58 11.15 -13.00 17.88
N LEU A 59 10.36 -12.50 16.93
CA LEU A 59 8.94 -12.78 16.75
C LEU A 59 8.11 -12.56 18.03
N TYR A 60 8.56 -11.60 18.85
CA TYR A 60 7.93 -11.21 20.11
C TYR A 60 7.25 -9.85 19.96
N TYR A 61 6.04 -9.88 19.38
CA TYR A 61 5.21 -8.69 19.21
C TYR A 61 3.73 -9.07 19.24
N ASP A 62 2.89 -8.10 19.55
CA ASP A 62 1.44 -8.21 19.56
C ASP A 62 0.81 -7.21 18.57
N ALA A 63 -0.52 -7.14 18.58
CA ALA A 63 -1.29 -6.24 17.70
C ALA A 63 -1.02 -4.75 17.95
N GLU A 64 -0.48 -4.39 19.12
CA GLU A 64 -0.15 -3.01 19.48
C GLU A 64 1.32 -2.66 19.21
N ALA A 65 2.11 -3.62 18.72
CA ALA A 65 3.50 -3.39 18.38
C ALA A 65 3.64 -2.25 17.35
N GLU A 66 4.58 -1.35 17.60
CA GLU A 66 4.70 -0.07 16.89
C GLU A 66 4.90 -0.25 15.38
N VAL A 67 5.76 -1.18 14.95
CA VAL A 67 6.08 -1.38 13.54
C VAL A 67 4.87 -1.88 12.73
N PRO A 68 4.20 -3.00 13.10
CA PRO A 68 2.98 -3.43 12.42
C PRO A 68 1.86 -2.36 12.43
N LYS A 69 1.68 -1.70 13.56
CA LYS A 69 0.67 -0.64 13.72
C LYS A 69 0.92 0.56 12.79
N HIS A 70 2.17 1.04 12.72
CA HIS A 70 2.54 2.13 11.82
C HIS A 70 2.37 1.72 10.35
N MET A 71 2.73 0.50 9.99
CA MET A 71 2.55 0.01 8.64
C MET A 71 1.07 -0.09 8.25
N TYR A 72 0.23 -0.65 9.13
CA TYR A 72 -1.21 -0.74 8.92
C TYR A 72 -1.84 0.65 8.71
N THR A 73 -1.54 1.58 9.61
CA THR A 73 -2.03 2.96 9.53
C THR A 73 -1.55 3.66 8.27
N GLY A 74 -0.28 3.49 7.91
CA GLY A 74 0.31 4.07 6.72
C GLY A 74 -0.32 3.54 5.43
N LEU A 75 -0.56 2.23 5.33
CA LEU A 75 -1.22 1.61 4.18
C LEU A 75 -2.65 2.15 4.01
N TYR A 76 -3.43 2.26 5.10
CA TYR A 76 -4.78 2.84 5.01
C TYR A 76 -4.77 4.34 4.70
N HIS A 77 -3.75 5.08 5.13
CA HIS A 77 -3.58 6.47 4.68
C HIS A 77 -3.32 6.54 3.16
N SER A 78 -2.51 5.62 2.61
CA SER A 78 -2.29 5.50 1.17
C SER A 78 -3.57 5.11 0.44
N VAL A 79 -4.31 4.12 0.93
CA VAL A 79 -5.65 3.74 0.41
C VAL A 79 -6.60 4.95 0.39
N TYR A 80 -6.65 5.74 1.46
CA TYR A 80 -7.47 6.94 1.53
C TYR A 80 -7.10 7.95 0.44
N THR A 81 -5.80 8.23 0.24
CA THR A 81 -5.35 9.17 -0.80
C THR A 81 -5.64 8.65 -2.21
N CYS A 82 -5.55 7.33 -2.43
CA CYS A 82 -5.98 6.70 -3.69
C CYS A 82 -7.49 6.85 -3.90
N ASN A 83 -8.30 6.62 -2.86
CA ASN A 83 -9.76 6.78 -2.93
C ASN A 83 -10.16 8.23 -3.25
N LEU A 84 -9.47 9.24 -2.69
CA LEU A 84 -9.69 10.65 -3.06
C LEU A 84 -9.48 10.90 -4.56
N VAL A 85 -8.50 10.24 -5.19
CA VAL A 85 -8.28 10.34 -6.63
C VAL A 85 -9.40 9.64 -7.40
N LEU A 86 -9.75 8.43 -6.97
CA LEU A 86 -10.76 7.60 -7.66
C LEU A 86 -12.15 8.22 -7.58
N ASP A 87 -12.56 8.71 -6.42
CA ASP A 87 -13.83 9.39 -6.24
C ASP A 87 -13.90 10.69 -7.06
N HIS A 88 -12.78 11.44 -7.11
CA HIS A 88 -12.70 12.66 -7.92
C HIS A 88 -12.81 12.38 -9.44
N PHE A 89 -12.31 11.24 -9.91
CA PHE A 89 -12.32 10.84 -11.31
C PHE A 89 -13.31 9.70 -11.60
N ALA A 90 -14.36 9.55 -10.79
CA ALA A 90 -15.38 8.53 -11.01
C ALA A 90 -16.00 8.63 -12.42
N ASP A 91 -16.24 9.86 -12.89
CA ASP A 91 -16.79 10.17 -14.22
C ASP A 91 -15.71 10.62 -15.22
N ALA A 92 -14.52 10.00 -15.18
CA ALA A 92 -13.40 10.35 -16.05
C ALA A 92 -13.76 10.16 -17.53
N THR A 93 -13.66 11.24 -18.32
CA THR A 93 -13.95 11.24 -19.76
C THR A 93 -12.71 11.37 -20.62
N THR A 94 -11.70 12.15 -20.16
CA THR A 94 -10.47 12.36 -20.90
C THR A 94 -9.43 11.27 -20.63
N ALA A 95 -8.56 11.01 -21.61
CA ALA A 95 -7.47 10.03 -21.45
C ALA A 95 -6.57 10.32 -20.24
N VAL A 96 -6.31 11.60 -19.96
CA VAL A 96 -5.49 12.00 -18.78
C VAL A 96 -6.20 11.64 -17.48
N GLN A 97 -7.51 11.92 -17.35
CA GLN A 97 -8.28 11.58 -16.16
C GLN A 97 -8.35 10.07 -15.95
N LYS A 98 -8.63 9.31 -17.01
CA LYS A 98 -8.65 7.83 -16.97
C LYS A 98 -7.31 7.26 -16.53
N ARG A 99 -6.20 7.78 -17.08
CA ARG A 99 -4.85 7.38 -16.66
C ARG A 99 -4.59 7.70 -15.19
N CYS A 100 -4.95 8.91 -14.72
CA CYS A 100 -4.78 9.27 -13.29
C CYS A 100 -5.56 8.33 -12.36
N ALA A 101 -6.79 7.97 -12.73
CA ALA A 101 -7.59 7.00 -11.99
C ALA A 101 -6.96 5.60 -12.04
N ALA A 102 -6.46 5.17 -13.19
CA ALA A 102 -5.81 3.88 -13.35
C ALA A 102 -4.51 3.77 -12.52
N GLU A 103 -3.68 4.81 -12.50
CA GLU A 103 -2.48 4.87 -11.66
C GLU A 103 -2.85 4.74 -10.16
N ALA A 104 -3.85 5.50 -9.68
CA ALA A 104 -4.32 5.42 -8.29
C ALA A 104 -4.93 4.04 -7.95
N ARG A 105 -5.64 3.42 -8.90
CA ARG A 105 -6.22 2.08 -8.75
C ARG A 105 -5.13 1.03 -8.51
N VAL A 106 -4.05 1.05 -9.27
CA VAL A 106 -2.95 0.10 -9.11
C VAL A 106 -2.17 0.34 -7.81
N LEU A 107 -1.94 1.61 -7.42
CA LEU A 107 -1.32 1.92 -6.13
C LEU A 107 -2.16 1.37 -4.97
N ARG A 108 -3.48 1.58 -5.00
CA ARG A 108 -4.42 1.02 -4.00
C ARG A 108 -4.41 -0.51 -3.99
N ALA A 109 -4.39 -1.14 -5.16
CA ALA A 109 -4.31 -2.60 -5.27
C ALA A 109 -3.02 -3.14 -4.63
N TYR A 110 -1.90 -2.46 -4.82
CA TYR A 110 -0.64 -2.82 -4.17
C TYR A 110 -0.69 -2.65 -2.65
N ASP A 111 -1.30 -1.58 -2.14
CA ASP A 111 -1.50 -1.41 -0.69
C ASP A 111 -2.34 -2.57 -0.12
N TYR A 112 -3.41 -2.97 -0.83
CA TYR A 112 -4.21 -4.13 -0.44
C TYR A 112 -3.48 -5.46 -0.57
N PHE A 113 -2.57 -5.61 -1.53
CA PHE A 113 -1.70 -6.78 -1.60
C PHE A 113 -0.85 -6.93 -0.34
N LEU A 114 -0.26 -5.85 0.15
CA LEU A 114 0.48 -5.86 1.41
C LEU A 114 -0.43 -6.12 2.62
N LEU A 115 -1.59 -5.44 2.68
CA LEU A 115 -2.57 -5.63 3.74
C LEU A 115 -3.08 -7.09 3.80
N ALA A 116 -3.42 -7.69 2.66
CA ALA A 116 -3.88 -9.07 2.58
C ALA A 116 -2.82 -10.07 3.04
N ASN A 117 -1.55 -9.88 2.61
CA ASN A 117 -0.47 -10.79 2.99
C ASN A 117 -0.09 -10.69 4.47
N LEU A 118 -0.21 -9.53 5.10
CA LEU A 118 0.21 -9.32 6.48
C LEU A 118 -0.94 -9.45 7.49
N TRP A 119 -2.19 -9.15 7.11
CA TRP A 119 -3.35 -9.16 8.01
C TRP A 119 -4.52 -10.05 7.53
N GLY A 120 -4.35 -10.78 6.43
CA GLY A 120 -5.33 -11.75 5.95
C GLY A 120 -6.54 -11.11 5.27
N THR A 121 -7.58 -10.78 6.02
CA THR A 121 -8.85 -10.22 5.52
C THR A 121 -9.11 -8.81 6.08
N PRO A 122 -8.25 -7.81 5.78
CA PRO A 122 -8.42 -6.44 6.26
C PRO A 122 -9.71 -5.81 5.70
N PRO A 123 -10.25 -4.74 6.31
CA PRO A 123 -11.39 -4.01 5.75
C PRO A 123 -11.13 -3.52 4.32
N LEU A 124 -12.02 -3.83 3.38
CA LEU A 124 -11.93 -3.35 2.00
C LEU A 124 -12.68 -2.02 1.86
N VAL A 125 -11.92 -0.93 1.73
CA VAL A 125 -12.42 0.45 1.60
C VAL A 125 -12.12 0.97 0.21
N THR A 126 -13.14 1.09 -0.64
CA THR A 126 -13.00 1.43 -2.07
C THR A 126 -13.37 2.87 -2.42
N HIS A 127 -13.82 3.65 -1.43
CA HIS A 127 -14.22 5.05 -1.55
C HIS A 127 -13.86 5.81 -0.25
N VAL A 128 -13.99 7.12 -0.25
CA VAL A 128 -13.80 7.94 0.95
C VAL A 128 -14.94 7.69 1.91
N LEU A 129 -14.63 7.22 3.11
CA LEU A 129 -15.63 6.96 4.15
C LEU A 129 -15.98 8.22 4.94
N ASP A 130 -17.20 8.27 5.45
CA ASP A 130 -17.57 9.22 6.48
C ASP A 130 -16.77 8.98 7.77
N ALA A 131 -16.49 10.04 8.53
CA ALA A 131 -15.68 9.96 9.76
C ALA A 131 -16.26 9.03 10.84
N SER A 132 -17.55 8.71 10.78
CA SER A 132 -18.25 7.80 11.69
C SER A 132 -18.30 6.35 11.19
N ALA A 133 -17.87 6.08 9.96
CA ALA A 133 -17.91 4.74 9.38
C ALA A 133 -16.87 3.83 10.04
N LEU A 134 -17.30 2.64 10.43
CA LEU A 134 -16.45 1.58 10.97
C LEU A 134 -16.53 0.37 10.03
N PRO A 135 -15.64 0.25 9.04
CA PRO A 135 -15.68 -0.85 8.09
C PRO A 135 -15.35 -2.19 8.77
N PHE A 136 -16.05 -3.23 8.35
CA PHE A 136 -15.77 -4.60 8.78
C PHE A 136 -14.56 -5.17 8.05
N ASN A 137 -13.90 -6.15 8.66
CA ASN A 137 -12.97 -7.02 7.93
C ASN A 137 -13.72 -7.70 6.77
N CYS A 138 -13.05 -7.97 5.65
CA CYS A 138 -13.68 -8.52 4.44
C CYS A 138 -14.51 -9.78 4.72
N ASP A 139 -13.97 -10.71 5.53
CA ASP A 139 -14.63 -11.97 5.87
C ASP A 139 -15.86 -11.81 6.79
N LYS A 140 -16.04 -10.65 7.37
CA LYS A 140 -17.11 -10.31 8.32
C LYS A 140 -18.05 -9.20 7.80
N ASP A 141 -17.85 -8.77 6.55
CA ASP A 141 -18.76 -7.82 5.92
C ASP A 141 -20.13 -8.48 5.75
N PRO A 142 -21.20 -7.92 6.33
CA PRO A 142 -22.53 -8.55 6.31
C PRO A 142 -23.19 -8.52 4.93
N GLU A 143 -22.78 -7.61 4.04
CA GLU A 143 -23.38 -7.44 2.73
C GLU A 143 -22.56 -8.16 1.64
N HIS A 144 -21.25 -8.08 1.73
CA HIS A 144 -20.32 -8.59 0.72
C HIS A 144 -19.13 -9.30 1.37
N PRO A 145 -19.38 -10.45 2.07
CA PRO A 145 -18.28 -11.18 2.71
C PRO A 145 -17.29 -11.69 1.66
N MET A 146 -16.02 -11.49 1.94
CA MET A 146 -14.93 -11.85 1.03
C MET A 146 -13.82 -12.54 1.82
N ASP A 147 -13.49 -13.77 1.46
CA ASP A 147 -12.35 -14.46 2.04
C ASP A 147 -11.01 -13.95 1.46
N HIS A 148 -9.90 -14.43 1.99
CA HIS A 148 -8.57 -14.01 1.57
C HIS A 148 -8.32 -14.26 0.08
N GLN A 149 -8.75 -15.43 -0.46
CA GLN A 149 -8.57 -15.76 -1.87
C GLN A 149 -9.35 -14.79 -2.78
N GLN A 150 -10.59 -14.52 -2.41
CA GLN A 150 -11.45 -13.57 -3.12
C GLN A 150 -10.88 -12.14 -3.09
N LEU A 151 -10.25 -11.75 -1.96
CA LEU A 151 -9.56 -10.45 -1.87
C LEU A 151 -8.36 -10.39 -2.82
N ILE A 152 -7.57 -11.46 -2.93
CA ILE A 152 -6.44 -11.54 -3.89
C ILE A 152 -6.96 -11.48 -5.34
N GLU A 153 -8.06 -12.16 -5.64
CA GLU A 153 -8.70 -12.10 -6.96
C GLU A 153 -9.21 -10.69 -7.29
N TRP A 154 -9.80 -10.00 -6.30
CA TRP A 154 -10.21 -8.60 -6.45
C TRP A 154 -9.01 -7.68 -6.73
N ILE A 155 -7.88 -7.85 -6.02
CA ILE A 155 -6.65 -7.10 -6.26
C ILE A 155 -6.15 -7.29 -7.68
N ALA A 156 -6.11 -8.52 -8.17
CA ALA A 156 -5.70 -8.84 -9.54
C ALA A 156 -6.63 -8.19 -10.56
N GLN A 157 -7.95 -8.25 -10.34
CA GLN A 157 -8.94 -7.65 -11.22
C GLN A 157 -8.83 -6.11 -11.25
N GLU A 158 -8.52 -5.46 -10.13
CA GLU A 158 -8.27 -4.01 -10.09
C GLU A 158 -7.06 -3.62 -10.97
N CYS A 159 -5.99 -4.41 -10.93
CA CYS A 159 -4.82 -4.21 -11.78
C CYS A 159 -5.13 -4.43 -13.27
N GLU A 160 -5.84 -5.49 -13.61
CA GLU A 160 -6.26 -5.77 -14.99
C GLU A 160 -7.16 -4.67 -15.56
N ASN A 161 -8.14 -4.22 -14.77
CA ASN A 161 -9.04 -3.14 -15.16
C ASN A 161 -8.29 -1.82 -15.41
N ALA A 162 -7.28 -1.53 -14.59
CA ALA A 162 -6.45 -0.34 -14.72
C ALA A 162 -5.52 -0.40 -15.95
N ALA A 163 -5.03 -1.58 -16.31
CA ALA A 163 -3.98 -1.75 -17.33
C ALA A 163 -4.35 -1.17 -18.70
N ASN A 164 -5.66 -1.11 -19.04
CA ASN A 164 -6.14 -0.58 -20.32
C ASN A 164 -5.96 0.94 -20.46
N ASP A 165 -5.94 1.67 -19.36
CA ASP A 165 -5.80 3.13 -19.31
C ASP A 165 -4.38 3.58 -18.93
N LEU A 166 -3.45 2.65 -18.75
CA LEU A 166 -2.05 2.93 -18.40
C LEU A 166 -1.14 2.98 -19.63
N ASP A 167 -0.16 3.89 -19.55
CA ASP A 167 0.91 3.97 -20.55
C ASP A 167 1.88 2.78 -20.42
N GLU A 168 2.43 2.35 -21.55
CA GLU A 168 3.56 1.43 -21.58
C GLU A 168 4.87 2.20 -21.38
N ARG A 169 5.83 1.60 -20.67
CA ARG A 169 7.19 2.12 -20.66
C ARG A 169 7.84 1.86 -22.00
N LYS A 170 8.19 2.91 -22.72
CA LYS A 170 8.66 2.83 -24.12
C LYS A 170 10.04 2.19 -24.28
N SER A 171 10.93 2.38 -23.30
CA SER A 171 12.29 1.82 -23.29
C SER A 171 12.92 1.92 -21.90
N LYS A 172 14.10 1.33 -21.71
CA LYS A 172 14.90 1.50 -20.48
C LYS A 172 15.30 2.96 -20.23
N ASP A 173 15.37 3.78 -21.28
CA ASP A 173 15.77 5.18 -21.20
C ASP A 173 14.56 6.13 -21.02
N ASP A 174 13.35 5.60 -21.01
CA ASP A 174 12.13 6.34 -20.72
C ASP A 174 12.08 6.71 -19.23
N LYS A 175 12.55 7.93 -18.92
CA LYS A 175 12.62 8.46 -17.56
C LYS A 175 11.23 8.69 -16.96
N ASP A 176 10.26 9.11 -17.76
CA ASP A 176 8.89 9.36 -17.29
C ASP A 176 8.19 8.04 -16.94
N GLY A 177 8.33 7.01 -17.77
CA GLY A 177 7.81 5.68 -17.47
C GLY A 177 8.55 4.95 -16.35
N ALA A 178 9.71 5.46 -15.90
CA ALA A 178 10.44 4.89 -14.78
C ALA A 178 9.94 5.34 -13.40
N VAL A 179 9.19 6.46 -13.35
CA VAL A 179 8.79 7.14 -12.11
C VAL A 179 7.26 7.17 -11.89
N LYS A 180 6.51 6.48 -12.72
CA LYS A 180 5.05 6.35 -12.62
C LYS A 180 4.59 4.92 -12.81
N VAL A 181 3.38 4.64 -12.39
CA VAL A 181 2.73 3.35 -12.65
C VAL A 181 2.53 3.19 -14.15
N THR A 182 2.97 2.06 -14.68
CA THR A 182 2.85 1.69 -16.09
C THR A 182 2.07 0.40 -16.23
N LYS A 183 1.63 0.08 -17.45
CA LYS A 183 0.95 -1.18 -17.75
C LYS A 183 1.77 -2.40 -17.31
N GLY A 184 3.09 -2.39 -17.51
CA GLY A 184 3.98 -3.45 -17.06
C GLY A 184 4.08 -3.58 -15.53
N PHE A 185 3.86 -2.50 -14.78
CA PHE A 185 3.79 -2.56 -13.32
C PHE A 185 2.48 -3.23 -12.84
N ALA A 186 1.36 -2.94 -13.50
CA ALA A 186 0.06 -3.53 -13.14
C ALA A 186 0.00 -5.06 -13.32
N TYR A 187 0.84 -5.63 -14.18
CA TYR A 187 0.90 -7.09 -14.44
C TYR A 187 1.98 -7.84 -13.62
N ARG A 188 2.70 -7.18 -12.73
CA ARG A 188 3.71 -7.81 -11.86
C ARG A 188 3.16 -8.21 -10.51
#